data_2ae13622598c817f3c4e41a2fca143bf
#
_entry.id   2ae13622598c817f3c4e41a2fca143bf
#
_cell.length_a   1.000
_cell.length_b   1.000
_cell.length_c   1.000
_cell.angle_alpha   90.00
_cell.angle_beta   90.00
_cell.angle_gamma   90.00
#
_symmetry.space_group_name_H-M   'P 1'
#
loop_
_entity.id
_entity.type
_entity.pdbx_description
1 polymer ?
#
loop_
_entity_poly.entity_id
_entity_poly.type
_entity_poly.pdbx_seq_one_letter_code
_entity_poly.pdbx_strand_id
1 'polypeptide(L)' 'MQERKPLRNFGMITASEYVGKTYPDARKYAEDGGFVTRIVEEDGQAKMLEMDVKSNRINFRVRNNIITDVYGG' A
#
# COMPACT_ATOMS: atom_id res chain seq x y z
N MET A 1 24.74 -0.83 -10.57
CA MET A 1 24.21 -0.60 -10.51
C MET A 1 23.52 -0.67 -9.92
N GLN A 2 23.07 -0.54 -9.64
CA GLN A 2 22.26 -0.59 -9.18
C GLN A 2 21.39 -0.40 -9.61
N GLU A 3 20.90 -0.65 -9.58
CA GLU A 3 19.97 -0.53 -9.95
C GLU A 3 19.10 -0.26 -9.21
N ARG A 4 18.72 0.59 -9.11
CA ARG A 4 17.85 0.85 -8.43
C ARG A 4 16.75 0.27 -8.89
N LYS A 5 16.12 -0.13 -8.19
CA LYS A 5 15.06 -0.63 -8.55
C LYS A 5 14.23 0.33 -8.97
N PRO A 6 13.75 0.26 -9.94
CA PRO A 6 12.93 1.21 -10.42
C PRO A 6 11.77 1.25 -9.57
N LEU A 7 10.89 2.01 -9.84
CA LEU A 7 9.77 2.03 -9.14
C LEU A 7 9.38 0.70 -8.89
N ARG A 8 8.95 0.34 -7.75
CA ARG A 8 8.42 -0.87 -7.51
C ARG A 8 7.43 -1.09 -8.50
N ASN A 9 7.48 -2.14 -9.16
CA ASN A 9 6.55 -2.43 -10.18
C ASN A 9 5.19 -2.54 -9.56
N PHE A 10 4.29 -1.71 -10.01
CA PHE A 10 3.00 -1.64 -9.40
C PHE A 10 2.26 -2.95 -9.46
N GLY A 11 2.39 -3.71 -10.54
CA GLY A 11 1.73 -4.98 -10.63
C GLY A 11 2.44 -6.09 -9.88
N MET A 12 3.56 -5.78 -9.24
CA MET A 12 4.32 -6.79 -8.53
C MET A 12 4.54 -6.38 -7.09
N ILE A 13 3.53 -5.78 -6.49
CA ILE A 13 3.62 -5.42 -5.10
C ILE A 13 3.76 -6.68 -4.28
N THR A 14 4.77 -6.69 -3.43
CA THR A 14 5.02 -7.85 -2.60
C THR A 14 4.41 -7.61 -1.23
N ALA A 15 3.40 -8.38 -0.91
CA ALA A 15 2.69 -8.18 0.34
C ALA A 15 3.61 -8.25 1.55
N SER A 16 4.62 -9.10 1.50
CA SER A 16 5.52 -9.25 2.64
C SER A 16 6.31 -7.98 2.94
N GLU A 17 6.37 -7.04 2.01
CA GLU A 17 7.04 -5.78 2.27
C GLU A 17 6.19 -4.85 3.13
N TYR A 18 4.90 -5.11 3.22
CA TYR A 18 3.99 -4.21 3.91
C TYR A 18 3.24 -4.87 5.06
N VAL A 19 2.84 -6.12 4.89
CA VAL A 19 2.02 -6.78 5.91
C VAL A 19 2.83 -6.93 7.19
N GLY A 20 2.23 -6.53 8.29
CA GLY A 20 2.88 -6.57 9.59
C GLY A 20 3.50 -5.25 10.00
N LYS A 21 3.65 -4.30 9.08
CA LYS A 21 4.13 -2.97 9.44
C LYS A 21 2.98 -2.17 10.00
N THR A 22 3.30 -1.18 10.81
CA THR A 22 2.28 -0.22 11.20
C THR A 22 1.90 0.61 9.98
N TYR A 23 0.72 1.18 10.01
CA TYR A 23 0.27 1.99 8.88
C TYR A 23 1.23 3.14 8.58
N PRO A 24 1.69 3.93 9.58
CA PRO A 24 2.60 5.02 9.25
C PRO A 24 3.89 4.54 8.60
N ASP A 25 4.43 3.41 9.04
CA ASP A 25 5.66 2.88 8.46
C ASP A 25 5.41 2.36 7.05
N ALA A 26 4.31 1.68 6.83
CA ALA A 26 3.98 1.16 5.51
C ALA A 26 3.74 2.31 4.54
N ARG A 27 3.06 3.35 5.00
CA ARG A 27 2.79 4.51 4.17
C ARG A 27 4.10 5.18 3.76
N LYS A 28 5.01 5.37 4.71
CA LYS A 28 6.27 6.01 4.40
C LYS A 28 7.07 5.17 3.42
N TYR A 29 7.08 3.87 3.62
CA TYR A 29 7.79 2.98 2.73
C TYR A 29 7.25 3.09 1.31
N ALA A 30 5.94 3.13 1.17
CA ALA A 30 5.31 3.26 -0.15
C ALA A 30 5.60 4.62 -0.77
N GLU A 31 5.50 5.68 0.02
CA GLU A 31 5.73 7.03 -0.50
C GLU A 31 7.18 7.21 -0.91
N ASP A 32 8.11 6.62 -0.19
CA ASP A 32 9.51 6.67 -0.57
C ASP A 32 9.76 5.97 -1.90
N GLY A 33 8.90 5.04 -2.27
CA GLY A 33 8.98 4.36 -3.55
C GLY A 33 8.20 5.05 -4.67
N GLY A 34 7.62 6.20 -4.39
CA GLY A 34 6.90 6.94 -5.42
C GLY A 34 5.41 6.63 -5.51
N PHE A 35 4.87 5.90 -4.52
CA PHE A 35 3.45 5.55 -4.56
C PHE A 35 2.65 6.45 -3.63
N VAL A 36 1.35 6.56 -3.92
CA VAL A 36 0.42 7.16 -2.97
C VAL A 36 -0.35 6.01 -2.33
N THR A 37 -0.94 6.24 -1.19
CA THR A 37 -1.58 5.17 -0.44
C THR A 37 -3.01 5.53 -0.09
N ARG A 38 -3.79 4.49 0.17
CA ARG A 38 -5.18 4.65 0.57
C ARG A 38 -5.54 3.49 1.49
N ILE A 39 -6.29 3.76 2.54
CA ILE A 39 -6.83 2.71 3.39
C ILE A 39 -8.20 2.36 2.83
N VAL A 40 -8.42 1.10 2.50
CA VAL A 40 -9.70 0.65 1.96
C VAL A 40 -10.55 -0.06 3.00
N GLU A 41 -9.94 -0.52 4.08
CA GLU A 41 -10.67 -1.16 5.15
C GLU A 41 -9.89 -0.95 6.43
N GLU A 42 -10.58 -0.59 7.50
CA GLU A 42 -9.93 -0.36 8.78
C GLU A 42 -10.75 -1.01 9.87
N ASP A 43 -10.10 -1.91 10.62
CA ASP A 43 -10.72 -2.62 11.75
C ASP A 43 -12.04 -3.28 11.35
N GLY A 44 -12.03 -3.89 10.16
CA GLY A 44 -13.18 -4.62 9.68
C GLY A 44 -14.23 -3.78 8.99
N GLN A 45 -14.01 -2.47 8.87
CA GLN A 45 -14.98 -1.60 8.23
C GLN A 45 -14.46 -1.10 6.91
N ALA A 46 -15.18 -1.39 5.85
CA ALA A 46 -14.81 -0.93 4.52
C ALA A 46 -15.05 0.57 4.43
N LYS A 47 -14.16 1.24 3.69
CA LYS A 47 -14.31 2.67 3.47
C LYS A 47 -15.10 2.91 2.20
N MET A 48 -15.75 4.05 2.13
CA MET A 48 -16.41 4.45 0.90
C MET A 48 -15.32 4.92 -0.04
N LEU A 49 -15.19 4.27 -1.16
CA LEU A 49 -14.11 4.55 -2.10
C LEU A 49 -14.69 5.06 -3.40
N GLU A 50 -13.92 5.88 -4.08
CA GLU A 50 -14.28 6.29 -5.42
C GLU A 50 -13.94 5.18 -6.38
N MET A 51 -14.71 5.11 -7.45
CA MET A 51 -14.54 4.04 -8.43
C MET A 51 -13.48 4.42 -9.44
N ASP A 52 -12.32 4.83 -8.98
CA ASP A 52 -11.23 5.18 -9.86
C ASP A 52 -10.08 4.21 -9.66
N VAL A 53 -9.19 4.17 -10.62
CA VAL A 53 -8.00 3.33 -10.56
C VAL A 53 -6.81 4.23 -10.80
N LYS A 54 -5.78 4.11 -9.96
CA LYS A 54 -4.56 4.87 -10.17
C LYS A 54 -3.41 3.90 -10.27
N SER A 55 -2.55 4.14 -11.25
CA SER A 55 -1.46 3.22 -11.51
C SER A 55 -0.36 3.29 -10.45
N ASN A 56 -0.36 4.32 -9.64
CA ASN A 56 0.66 4.49 -8.62
C ASN A 56 0.09 4.49 -7.21
N ARG A 57 -1.05 3.85 -7.01
CA ARG A 57 -1.65 3.83 -5.67
C ARG A 57 -1.60 2.44 -5.07
N ILE A 58 -1.27 2.39 -3.79
CA ILE A 58 -1.26 1.15 -3.03
C ILE A 58 -2.37 1.24 -2.01
N ASN A 59 -3.21 0.22 -1.97
CA ASN A 59 -4.35 0.15 -1.06
C ASN A 59 -4.04 -0.78 0.09
N PHE A 60 -4.37 -0.36 1.30
CA PHE A 60 -4.10 -1.14 2.50
C PHE A 60 -5.39 -1.54 3.20
N ARG A 61 -5.39 -2.76 3.73
CA ARG A 61 -6.33 -3.13 4.78
C ARG A 61 -5.56 -3.09 6.08
N VAL A 62 -6.15 -2.49 7.10
CA VAL A 62 -5.47 -2.19 8.35
C VAL A 62 -6.31 -2.70 9.51
N ARG A 63 -5.67 -3.30 10.50
CA ARG A 63 -6.34 -3.69 11.72
C ARG A 63 -5.42 -3.36 12.88
N ASN A 64 -5.94 -2.62 13.85
CA ASN A 64 -5.14 -2.15 14.99
C ASN A 64 -3.87 -1.44 14.51
N ASN A 65 -4.03 -0.64 13.48
CA ASN A 65 -2.93 0.16 12.93
C ASN A 65 -1.84 -0.68 12.26
N ILE A 66 -2.10 -1.97 12.02
CA ILE A 66 -1.15 -2.87 11.38
C ILE A 66 -1.71 -3.27 10.03
N ILE A 67 -0.85 -3.28 9.01
CA ILE A 67 -1.26 -3.66 7.67
C ILE A 67 -1.53 -5.17 7.64
N THR A 68 -2.72 -5.55 7.20
CA THR A 68 -3.08 -6.96 7.08
C THR A 68 -3.16 -7.41 5.63
N ASP A 69 -3.31 -6.48 4.68
CA ASP A 69 -3.36 -6.83 3.28
C ASP A 69 -3.02 -5.60 2.45
N VAL A 70 -2.57 -5.82 1.23
CA VAL A 70 -2.13 -4.72 0.36
C VAL A 70 -2.36 -5.12 -1.09
N TYR A 71 -2.80 -4.17 -1.91
CA TYR A 71 -2.93 -4.43 -3.34
C TYR A 71 -2.88 -3.11 -4.09
N GLY A 72 -2.62 -3.18 -5.38
CA GLY A 72 -2.52 -2.00 -6.22
C GLY A 72 -3.86 -1.59 -6.82
N GLY A 73 -3.93 -0.38 -7.22
CA GLY A 73 -5.12 0.17 -7.86
C GLY A 73 -5.67 1.35 -7.09
#